data_7f73a607a909228d34e2d4fe5290fad8
#
_entry.id   7f73a607a909228d34e2d4fe5290fad8
#
_cell.length_a   1.000
_cell.length_b   1.000
_cell.length_c   1.000
_cell.angle_alpha   90.00
_cell.angle_beta   90.00
_cell.angle_gamma   90.00
#
_symmetry.space_group_name_H-M   'P 1'
#
loop_
_entity.id
_entity.type
_entity.pdbx_description
1 polymer ?
#
loop_
_entity_poly.entity_id
_entity_poly.type
_entity_poly.pdbx_seq_one_letter_code
_entity_poly.pdbx_strand_id
1 'polypeptide(L)'
;MTSRKILVTGSSRGIGRAVAEAFAAAGDTVAVHHRASAELAAEVAAGLPGDGHVVVQADIADPAAVRAMVDEAAAGLGGLDVLVNNAGIYVRHPITEVSYEQWQDVWHQTMAVNLTGAANATWCAVQYMKDAGGRIVNVTSRGAFRGEPRHPAYGASKAGLNAFGQSMARALAPYGISVAMVAPGYVATEMAADDLNSVRGEEIRAQSPFNRVATPEEIAAAVVYLASDQAEWASGAILDLNGASYLRS
;
A
#
# COMPACT_ATOMS: atom_id res chain seq x y z
N MET A 1 7.39 22.43 -11.96
CA MET A 1 6.90 21.97 -10.64
C MET A 1 8.10 21.42 -9.89
N THR A 2 8.24 21.65 -8.60
CA THR A 2 9.28 21.01 -7.79
C THR A 2 8.97 19.52 -7.66
N SER A 3 9.99 18.66 -7.81
CA SER A 3 9.87 17.20 -7.61
C SER A 3 9.40 16.91 -6.19
N ARG A 4 8.31 16.15 -6.04
CA ARG A 4 7.83 15.68 -4.73
C ARG A 4 8.68 14.51 -4.25
N LYS A 5 8.74 14.32 -2.96
CA LYS A 5 9.50 13.29 -2.25
C LYS A 5 8.55 12.22 -1.76
N ILE A 6 8.67 11.02 -2.33
CA ILE A 6 7.68 9.94 -2.19
C ILE A 6 8.32 8.75 -1.46
N LEU A 7 7.69 8.25 -0.41
CA LEU A 7 8.01 6.95 0.17
C LEU A 7 6.92 5.94 -0.18
N VAL A 8 7.29 4.85 -0.86
CA VAL A 8 6.37 3.75 -1.17
C VAL A 8 6.81 2.49 -0.43
N THR A 9 6.04 2.04 0.55
CA THR A 9 6.36 0.82 1.28
C THR A 9 6.09 -0.43 0.45
N GLY A 10 7.02 -1.41 0.45
CA GLY A 10 6.91 -2.64 -0.32
C GLY A 10 6.97 -2.42 -1.84
N SER A 11 7.88 -1.55 -2.30
CA SER A 11 7.97 -1.12 -3.70
C SER A 11 9.02 -1.86 -4.55
N SER A 12 9.60 -2.95 -4.04
CA SER A 12 10.51 -3.79 -4.83
C SER A 12 9.80 -4.64 -5.90
N ARG A 13 8.46 -4.77 -5.86
CA ARG A 13 7.66 -5.57 -6.81
C ARG A 13 6.17 -5.21 -6.77
N GLY A 14 5.41 -5.80 -7.71
CA GLY A 14 3.94 -5.73 -7.76
C GLY A 14 3.39 -4.32 -7.81
N ILE A 15 2.31 -4.06 -7.06
CA ILE A 15 1.65 -2.75 -7.02
C ILE A 15 2.63 -1.65 -6.57
N GLY A 16 3.43 -1.90 -5.53
CA GLY A 16 4.37 -0.90 -5.00
C GLY A 16 5.41 -0.48 -6.03
N ARG A 17 5.94 -1.42 -6.83
CA ARG A 17 6.84 -1.12 -7.93
C ARG A 17 6.16 -0.24 -8.98
N ALA A 18 4.99 -0.62 -9.46
CA ALA A 18 4.25 0.17 -10.44
C ALA A 18 3.91 1.58 -9.93
N VAL A 19 3.63 1.72 -8.62
CA VAL A 19 3.42 3.01 -7.98
C VAL A 19 4.70 3.85 -7.97
N ALA A 20 5.86 3.26 -7.63
CA ALA A 20 7.15 3.94 -7.67
C ALA A 20 7.49 4.41 -9.09
N GLU A 21 7.31 3.54 -10.09
CA GLU A 21 7.51 3.85 -11.51
C GLU A 21 6.59 4.99 -11.98
N ALA A 22 5.32 4.97 -11.58
CA ALA A 22 4.35 5.99 -11.98
C ALA A 22 4.67 7.38 -11.38
N PHE A 23 5.10 7.45 -10.11
CA PHE A 23 5.55 8.71 -9.50
C PHE A 23 6.82 9.23 -10.15
N ALA A 24 7.82 8.38 -10.40
CA ALA A 24 9.06 8.78 -11.05
C ALA A 24 8.80 9.26 -12.49
N ALA A 25 7.90 8.61 -13.23
CA ALA A 25 7.46 9.06 -14.56
C ALA A 25 6.75 10.42 -14.54
N ALA A 26 6.13 10.79 -13.41
CA ALA A 26 5.55 12.11 -13.19
C ALA A 26 6.59 13.18 -12.77
N GLY A 27 7.88 12.82 -12.63
CA GLY A 27 8.96 13.71 -12.24
C GLY A 27 9.21 13.79 -10.73
N ASP A 28 8.65 12.89 -9.96
CA ASP A 28 8.83 12.80 -8.51
C ASP A 28 10.07 11.98 -8.15
N THR A 29 10.65 12.20 -6.96
CA THR A 29 11.77 11.41 -6.43
C THR A 29 11.24 10.40 -5.42
N VAL A 30 11.70 9.14 -5.53
CA VAL A 30 11.10 8.01 -4.81
C VAL A 30 12.10 7.31 -3.90
N ALA A 31 11.69 7.03 -2.66
CA ALA A 31 12.32 6.04 -1.79
C ALA A 31 11.66 4.67 -2.03
N VAL A 32 12.43 3.73 -2.55
CA VAL A 32 12.03 2.35 -2.83
C VAL A 32 12.30 1.50 -1.59
N HIS A 33 11.24 1.00 -0.98
CA HIS A 33 11.35 0.20 0.25
C HIS A 33 11.26 -1.29 -0.02
N HIS A 34 12.11 -2.06 0.66
CA HIS A 34 12.05 -3.52 0.72
C HIS A 34 12.25 -4.05 2.15
N ARG A 35 11.83 -5.31 2.40
CA ARG A 35 12.17 -6.03 3.63
C ARG A 35 13.46 -6.84 3.48
N ALA A 36 13.51 -7.72 2.48
CA ALA A 36 14.61 -8.68 2.26
C ALA A 36 15.10 -8.75 0.81
N SER A 37 14.47 -8.02 -0.13
CA SER A 37 14.75 -8.11 -1.59
C SER A 37 15.61 -6.91 -2.03
N ALA A 38 16.84 -6.79 -1.50
CA ALA A 38 17.73 -5.65 -1.76
C ALA A 38 18.05 -5.50 -3.26
N GLU A 39 18.37 -6.60 -3.95
CA GLU A 39 18.71 -6.60 -5.37
C GLU A 39 17.53 -6.09 -6.21
N LEU A 40 16.30 -6.62 -6.00
CA LEU A 40 15.12 -6.15 -6.71
C LEU A 40 14.81 -4.67 -6.43
N ALA A 41 15.00 -4.20 -5.19
CA ALA A 41 14.79 -2.80 -4.87
C ALA A 41 15.80 -1.89 -5.55
N ALA A 42 17.08 -2.32 -5.62
CA ALA A 42 18.13 -1.62 -6.34
C ALA A 42 17.86 -1.57 -7.85
N GLU A 43 17.42 -2.69 -8.45
CA GLU A 43 17.02 -2.75 -9.86
C GLU A 43 15.85 -1.79 -10.15
N VAL A 44 14.83 -1.77 -9.28
CA VAL A 44 13.72 -0.84 -9.42
C VAL A 44 14.23 0.60 -9.35
N ALA A 45 14.99 0.97 -8.33
CA ALA A 45 15.46 2.34 -8.15
C ALA A 45 16.35 2.79 -9.33
N ALA A 46 17.22 1.90 -9.83
CA ALA A 46 18.07 2.19 -10.99
C ALA A 46 17.30 2.32 -12.31
N GLY A 47 16.14 1.68 -12.42
CA GLY A 47 15.27 1.75 -13.60
C GLY A 47 14.28 2.92 -13.59
N LEU A 48 14.14 3.65 -12.48
CA LEU A 48 13.24 4.78 -12.39
C LEU A 48 13.77 5.96 -13.22
N PRO A 49 12.91 6.67 -13.99
CA PRO A 49 13.32 7.88 -14.71
C PRO A 49 13.60 9.03 -13.72
N GLY A 50 14.65 9.80 -14.00
CA GLY A 50 15.11 10.91 -13.14
C GLY A 50 16.25 10.49 -12.22
N ASP A 51 16.60 11.36 -11.29
CA ASP A 51 17.73 11.18 -10.37
C ASP A 51 17.28 11.34 -8.90
N GLY A 52 18.15 10.91 -7.96
CA GLY A 52 17.94 11.13 -6.54
C GLY A 52 17.01 10.12 -5.86
N HIS A 53 16.62 9.05 -6.55
CA HIS A 53 15.90 7.94 -5.93
C HIS A 53 16.80 7.20 -4.92
N VAL A 54 16.21 6.74 -3.83
CA VAL A 54 16.93 6.03 -2.77
C VAL A 54 16.30 4.67 -2.49
N VAL A 55 17.08 3.75 -1.94
CA VAL A 55 16.59 2.45 -1.47
C VAL A 55 16.66 2.44 0.06
N VAL A 56 15.58 2.02 0.71
CA VAL A 56 15.50 1.91 2.17
C VAL A 56 15.01 0.53 2.58
N GLN A 57 15.48 0.05 3.74
CA GLN A 57 15.16 -1.29 4.23
C GLN A 57 14.47 -1.24 5.61
N ALA A 58 13.38 -1.99 5.76
CA ALA A 58 12.78 -2.25 7.08
C ALA A 58 11.94 -3.54 7.05
N ASP A 59 11.81 -4.19 8.20
CA ASP A 59 10.63 -5.00 8.47
C ASP A 59 9.52 -4.08 8.99
N ILE A 60 8.44 -3.97 8.25
CA ILE A 60 7.30 -3.09 8.60
C ILE A 60 6.63 -3.54 9.92
N ALA A 61 6.82 -4.79 10.34
CA ALA A 61 6.33 -5.27 11.63
C ALA A 61 7.14 -4.74 12.84
N ASP A 62 8.36 -4.23 12.62
CA ASP A 62 9.22 -3.68 13.66
C ASP A 62 9.08 -2.15 13.74
N PRO A 63 8.52 -1.60 14.84
CA PRO A 63 8.33 -0.15 14.97
C PRO A 63 9.63 0.67 14.94
N ALA A 64 10.74 0.11 15.44
CA ALA A 64 12.03 0.80 15.44
C ALA A 64 12.63 0.85 14.03
N ALA A 65 12.53 -0.27 13.27
CA ALA A 65 12.93 -0.33 11.87
C ALA A 65 12.10 0.59 10.99
N VAL A 66 10.78 0.66 11.21
CA VAL A 66 9.88 1.60 10.48
C VAL A 66 10.31 3.04 10.70
N ARG A 67 10.62 3.43 11.95
CA ARG A 67 11.07 4.79 12.23
C ARG A 67 12.38 5.11 11.52
N ALA A 68 13.38 4.24 11.65
CA ALA A 68 14.68 4.41 10.99
C ALA A 68 14.52 4.52 9.46
N MET A 69 13.69 3.69 8.85
CA MET A 69 13.39 3.70 7.41
C MET A 69 12.79 5.04 6.95
N VAL A 70 11.82 5.58 7.70
CA VAL A 70 11.19 6.86 7.33
C VAL A 70 12.18 8.01 7.49
N ASP A 71 12.98 8.01 8.56
CA ASP A 71 14.01 9.01 8.80
C ASP A 71 15.10 8.95 7.70
N GLU A 72 15.52 7.74 7.28
CA GLU A 72 16.48 7.52 6.18
C GLU A 72 15.92 7.99 4.84
N ALA A 73 14.65 7.64 4.53
CA ALA A 73 13.98 8.10 3.31
C ALA A 73 13.91 9.62 3.25
N ALA A 74 13.46 10.27 4.34
CA ALA A 74 13.36 11.72 4.40
C ALA A 74 14.73 12.41 4.29
N ALA A 75 15.78 11.85 4.90
CA ALA A 75 17.13 12.39 4.79
C ALA A 75 17.67 12.25 3.35
N GLY A 76 17.52 11.08 2.73
CA GLY A 76 17.99 10.82 1.37
C GLY A 76 17.27 11.63 0.30
N LEU A 77 15.96 11.86 0.47
CA LEU A 77 15.15 12.66 -0.46
C LEU A 77 15.19 14.17 -0.17
N GLY A 78 15.67 14.59 1.00
CA GLY A 78 15.63 15.97 1.45
C GLY A 78 14.22 16.42 1.91
N GLY A 79 13.42 15.51 2.46
CA GLY A 79 12.07 15.73 2.98
C GLY A 79 11.11 14.59 2.61
N LEU A 80 9.82 14.77 2.92
CA LEU A 80 8.79 13.79 2.57
C LEU A 80 7.46 14.50 2.30
N ASP A 81 6.92 14.34 1.09
CA ASP A 81 5.68 14.98 0.65
C ASP A 81 4.54 13.94 0.52
N VAL A 82 4.86 12.68 0.18
CA VAL A 82 3.87 11.62 -0.01
C VAL A 82 4.33 10.31 0.65
N LEU A 83 3.43 9.70 1.40
CA LEU A 83 3.57 8.32 1.89
C LEU A 83 2.53 7.42 1.20
N VAL A 84 3.00 6.30 0.62
CA VAL A 84 2.12 5.23 0.16
C VAL A 84 2.31 3.98 1.03
N ASN A 85 1.34 3.68 1.86
CA ASN A 85 1.29 2.46 2.65
C ASN A 85 0.78 1.31 1.77
N ASN A 86 1.71 0.61 1.12
CA ASN A 86 1.41 -0.50 0.22
C ASN A 86 1.90 -1.85 0.77
N ALA A 87 2.95 -1.89 1.60
CA ALA A 87 3.45 -3.14 2.17
C ALA A 87 2.35 -3.96 2.84
N GLY A 88 2.33 -5.26 2.57
CA GLY A 88 1.33 -6.15 3.15
C GLY A 88 1.64 -7.61 2.88
N ILE A 89 1.03 -8.48 3.68
CA ILE A 89 1.08 -9.94 3.53
C ILE A 89 -0.33 -10.51 3.40
N TYR A 90 -0.44 -11.65 2.72
CA TYR A 90 -1.67 -12.36 2.44
C TYR A 90 -1.47 -13.84 2.73
N VAL A 91 -1.65 -14.25 3.98
CA VAL A 91 -1.38 -15.59 4.47
C VAL A 91 -2.67 -16.40 4.58
N ARG A 92 -2.70 -17.58 3.98
CA ARG A 92 -3.85 -18.48 4.04
C ARG A 92 -3.92 -19.17 5.42
N HIS A 93 -5.06 -19.06 6.11
CA HIS A 93 -5.32 -19.69 7.43
C HIS A 93 -6.82 -19.90 7.68
N PRO A 94 -7.48 -20.77 6.89
CA PRO A 94 -8.90 -21.05 7.13
C PRO A 94 -9.10 -21.62 8.53
N ILE A 95 -10.11 -21.12 9.25
CA ILE A 95 -10.35 -21.42 10.67
C ILE A 95 -10.52 -22.92 10.96
N THR A 96 -10.95 -23.69 9.97
CA THR A 96 -11.16 -25.15 10.11
C THR A 96 -9.95 -25.99 9.72
N GLU A 97 -8.84 -25.38 9.26
CA GLU A 97 -7.70 -26.10 8.69
C GLU A 97 -6.37 -25.82 9.42
N VAL A 98 -6.35 -24.92 10.38
CA VAL A 98 -5.14 -24.54 11.12
C VAL A 98 -5.26 -24.81 12.61
N SER A 99 -4.12 -25.02 13.30
CA SER A 99 -4.11 -25.11 14.78
C SER A 99 -4.36 -23.74 15.41
N TYR A 100 -4.66 -23.71 16.71
CA TYR A 100 -4.87 -22.44 17.43
C TYR A 100 -3.58 -21.61 17.47
N GLU A 101 -2.43 -22.22 17.63
CA GLU A 101 -1.11 -21.57 17.62
C GLU A 101 -0.84 -20.94 16.26
N GLN A 102 -1.04 -21.67 15.16
CA GLN A 102 -0.91 -21.17 13.80
C GLN A 102 -1.88 -19.99 13.54
N TRP A 103 -3.12 -20.11 14.06
CA TRP A 103 -4.09 -19.03 14.00
C TRP A 103 -3.58 -17.76 14.68
N GLN A 104 -3.06 -17.85 15.92
CA GLN A 104 -2.53 -16.73 16.66
C GLN A 104 -1.32 -16.09 15.95
N ASP A 105 -0.39 -16.91 15.46
CA ASP A 105 0.82 -16.43 14.78
C ASP A 105 0.46 -15.64 13.51
N VAL A 106 -0.45 -16.17 12.67
CA VAL A 106 -0.87 -15.49 11.44
C VAL A 106 -1.61 -14.18 11.73
N TRP A 107 -2.49 -14.18 12.74
CA TRP A 107 -3.16 -12.96 13.17
C TRP A 107 -2.17 -11.91 13.64
N HIS A 108 -1.26 -12.29 14.54
CA HIS A 108 -0.25 -11.37 15.07
C HIS A 108 0.58 -10.76 13.92
N GLN A 109 1.15 -11.62 13.07
CA GLN A 109 1.97 -11.18 11.95
C GLN A 109 1.20 -10.30 10.96
N THR A 110 -0.03 -10.70 10.59
CA THR A 110 -0.84 -9.95 9.63
C THR A 110 -1.21 -8.57 10.15
N MET A 111 -1.61 -8.46 11.41
CA MET A 111 -1.95 -7.18 12.03
C MET A 111 -0.71 -6.29 12.19
N ALA A 112 0.43 -6.86 12.59
CA ALA A 112 1.68 -6.13 12.73
C ALA A 112 2.12 -5.49 11.40
N VAL A 113 2.08 -6.25 10.28
CA VAL A 113 2.49 -5.74 8.96
C VAL A 113 1.42 -4.83 8.34
N ASN A 114 0.19 -5.34 8.21
CA ASN A 114 -0.81 -4.70 7.34
C ASN A 114 -1.51 -3.49 7.98
N LEU A 115 -1.51 -3.40 9.31
CA LEU A 115 -2.21 -2.34 10.03
C LEU A 115 -1.25 -1.52 10.91
N THR A 116 -0.61 -2.15 11.91
CA THR A 116 0.23 -1.42 12.86
C THR A 116 1.45 -0.81 12.20
N GLY A 117 2.09 -1.52 11.27
CA GLY A 117 3.23 -1.01 10.51
C GLY A 117 2.87 0.20 9.65
N ALA A 118 1.71 0.17 8.96
CA ALA A 118 1.20 1.32 8.22
C ALA A 118 0.87 2.51 9.14
N ALA A 119 0.32 2.25 10.33
CA ALA A 119 0.06 3.30 11.32
C ALA A 119 1.37 3.93 11.83
N ASN A 120 2.39 3.12 12.11
CA ASN A 120 3.70 3.59 12.53
C ASN A 120 4.39 4.42 11.43
N ALA A 121 4.38 3.95 10.18
CA ALA A 121 4.93 4.69 9.04
C ALA A 121 4.20 6.04 8.86
N THR A 122 2.88 6.05 9.01
CA THR A 122 2.07 7.26 8.96
C THR A 122 2.48 8.25 10.05
N TRP A 123 2.62 7.78 11.31
CA TRP A 123 3.05 8.66 12.41
C TRP A 123 4.41 9.28 12.14
N CYS A 124 5.38 8.48 11.68
CA CYS A 124 6.73 8.97 11.35
C CYS A 124 6.71 9.97 10.19
N ALA A 125 5.98 9.66 9.11
CA ALA A 125 5.89 10.53 7.93
C ALA A 125 5.25 11.89 8.24
N VAL A 126 4.22 11.91 9.10
CA VAL A 126 3.55 13.16 9.52
C VAL A 126 4.52 14.12 10.21
N GLN A 127 5.58 13.65 10.89
CA GLN A 127 6.56 14.55 11.50
C GLN A 127 7.29 15.41 10.46
N TYR A 128 7.42 14.96 9.22
CA TYR A 128 8.02 15.69 8.10
C TYR A 128 7.01 16.51 7.30
N MET A 129 5.72 16.15 7.37
CA MET A 129 4.66 16.76 6.56
C MET A 129 3.87 17.87 7.29
N LYS A 130 3.81 17.87 8.62
CA LYS A 130 2.87 18.66 9.42
C LYS A 130 3.00 20.17 9.25
N ASP A 131 4.16 20.66 8.81
CA ASP A 131 4.42 22.10 8.64
C ASP A 131 4.23 22.59 7.18
N ALA A 132 4.26 21.65 6.22
CA ALA A 132 4.19 21.96 4.78
C ALA A 132 2.97 21.33 4.08
N GLY A 133 2.24 20.46 4.76
CA GLY A 133 1.22 19.63 4.15
C GLY A 133 1.79 18.36 3.53
N GLY A 134 0.92 17.52 2.98
CA GLY A 134 1.35 16.25 2.35
C GLY A 134 0.19 15.37 1.91
N ARG A 135 0.52 14.18 1.42
CA ARG A 135 -0.47 13.20 0.94
C ARG A 135 -0.15 11.81 1.48
N ILE A 136 -1.17 11.10 1.95
CA ILE A 136 -1.05 9.71 2.40
C ILE A 136 -2.05 8.87 1.63
N VAL A 137 -1.56 7.81 0.98
CA VAL A 137 -2.44 6.85 0.29
C VAL A 137 -2.23 5.46 0.88
N ASN A 138 -3.30 4.85 1.35
CA ASN A 138 -3.27 3.48 1.88
C ASN A 138 -3.82 2.50 0.84
N VAL A 139 -3.02 1.49 0.49
CA VAL A 139 -3.47 0.38 -0.36
C VAL A 139 -4.17 -0.65 0.52
N THR A 140 -5.50 -0.64 0.47
CA THR A 140 -6.36 -1.54 1.23
C THR A 140 -6.79 -2.75 0.39
N SER A 141 -8.05 -3.13 0.37
CA SER A 141 -8.56 -4.25 -0.44
C SER A 141 -10.08 -4.25 -0.47
N ARG A 142 -10.69 -4.75 -1.53
CA ARG A 142 -12.11 -5.11 -1.52
C ARG A 142 -12.43 -6.18 -0.45
N GLY A 143 -11.42 -7.00 -0.06
CA GLY A 143 -11.55 -7.98 1.02
C GLY A 143 -11.91 -7.38 2.38
N ALA A 144 -11.63 -6.09 2.58
CA ALA A 144 -12.07 -5.33 3.75
C ALA A 144 -13.59 -5.23 3.91
N PHE A 145 -14.34 -5.42 2.82
CA PHE A 145 -15.80 -5.27 2.77
C PHE A 145 -16.53 -6.59 2.55
N ARG A 146 -16.03 -7.41 1.62
CA ARG A 146 -16.70 -8.67 1.28
C ARG A 146 -16.34 -9.84 2.19
N GLY A 147 -15.32 -9.69 3.01
CA GLY A 147 -14.73 -10.78 3.77
C GLY A 147 -13.77 -11.67 2.95
N GLU A 148 -12.85 -12.33 3.64
CA GLU A 148 -11.87 -13.25 3.06
C GLU A 148 -11.85 -14.57 3.85
N PRO A 149 -12.71 -15.56 3.51
CA PRO A 149 -12.90 -16.75 4.33
C PRO A 149 -11.64 -17.58 4.56
N ARG A 150 -10.70 -17.54 3.61
CA ARG A 150 -9.42 -18.26 3.69
C ARG A 150 -8.29 -17.41 4.29
N HIS A 151 -8.52 -16.10 4.47
CA HIS A 151 -7.53 -15.12 4.94
C HIS A 151 -8.20 -14.11 5.89
N PRO A 152 -8.87 -14.56 6.97
CA PRO A 152 -9.71 -13.68 7.80
C PRO A 152 -8.92 -12.54 8.46
N ALA A 153 -7.68 -12.75 8.90
CA ALA A 153 -6.84 -11.70 9.45
C ALA A 153 -6.49 -10.62 8.40
N TYR A 154 -6.33 -11.01 7.12
CA TYR A 154 -6.12 -10.05 6.04
C TYR A 154 -7.33 -9.13 5.86
N GLY A 155 -8.53 -9.69 5.72
CA GLY A 155 -9.75 -8.89 5.60
C GLY A 155 -9.91 -7.92 6.77
N ALA A 156 -9.73 -8.41 8.00
CA ALA A 156 -9.80 -7.60 9.21
C ALA A 156 -8.75 -6.47 9.23
N SER A 157 -7.49 -6.78 8.86
CA SER A 157 -6.42 -5.78 8.82
C SER A 157 -6.68 -4.66 7.80
N LYS A 158 -7.22 -5.00 6.62
CA LYS A 158 -7.55 -4.03 5.58
C LYS A 158 -8.80 -3.20 5.92
N ALA A 159 -9.77 -3.77 6.62
CA ALA A 159 -10.90 -3.03 7.19
C ALA A 159 -10.43 -2.06 8.28
N GLY A 160 -9.54 -2.49 9.17
CA GLY A 160 -8.89 -1.63 10.16
C GLY A 160 -8.10 -0.49 9.52
N LEU A 161 -7.38 -0.76 8.42
CA LEU A 161 -6.61 0.25 7.69
C LEU A 161 -7.54 1.30 7.02
N ASN A 162 -8.73 0.91 6.55
CA ASN A 162 -9.74 1.85 6.08
C ASN A 162 -10.21 2.79 7.21
N ALA A 163 -10.59 2.24 8.35
CA ALA A 163 -11.04 3.01 9.51
C ALA A 163 -9.93 3.93 10.06
N PHE A 164 -8.68 3.43 10.11
CA PHE A 164 -7.51 4.23 10.45
C PHE A 164 -7.32 5.38 9.48
N GLY A 165 -7.35 5.14 8.16
CA GLY A 165 -7.21 6.16 7.14
C GLY A 165 -8.28 7.26 7.24
N GLN A 166 -9.54 6.89 7.47
CA GLN A 166 -10.63 7.85 7.69
C GLN A 166 -10.43 8.68 8.96
N SER A 167 -9.91 8.08 10.03
CA SER A 167 -9.58 8.80 11.26
C SER A 167 -8.45 9.80 11.03
N MET A 168 -7.41 9.40 10.29
CA MET A 168 -6.27 10.27 9.96
C MET A 168 -6.68 11.38 8.99
N ALA A 169 -7.56 11.13 8.03
CA ALA A 169 -8.08 12.15 7.13
C ALA A 169 -8.71 13.33 7.89
N ARG A 170 -9.43 13.04 8.97
CA ARG A 170 -10.02 14.06 9.84
C ARG A 170 -9.00 14.74 10.75
N ALA A 171 -8.10 13.97 11.32
CA ALA A 171 -7.11 14.47 12.27
C ALA A 171 -6.04 15.35 11.60
N LEU A 172 -5.67 15.03 10.36
CA LEU A 172 -4.54 15.66 9.66
C LEU A 172 -4.95 16.79 8.71
N ALA A 173 -6.24 16.96 8.44
CA ALA A 173 -6.74 18.06 7.60
C ALA A 173 -6.29 19.47 8.06
N PRO A 174 -6.24 19.80 9.37
CA PRO A 174 -5.73 21.09 9.83
C PRO A 174 -4.26 21.36 9.49
N TYR A 175 -3.49 20.32 9.16
CA TYR A 175 -2.09 20.39 8.75
C TYR A 175 -1.90 20.36 7.23
N GLY A 176 -2.97 20.47 6.44
CA GLY A 176 -2.91 20.38 4.98
C GLY A 176 -2.53 18.98 4.46
N ILE A 177 -2.71 17.95 5.28
CA ILE A 177 -2.42 16.55 4.89
C ILE A 177 -3.72 15.84 4.53
N SER A 178 -3.85 15.39 3.28
CA SER A 178 -4.96 14.53 2.87
C SER A 178 -4.59 13.05 3.00
N VAL A 179 -5.58 12.24 3.34
CA VAL A 179 -5.43 10.77 3.47
C VAL A 179 -6.54 10.09 2.68
N ALA A 180 -6.17 9.26 1.72
CA ALA A 180 -7.12 8.51 0.91
C ALA A 180 -6.75 7.02 0.84
N MET A 181 -7.69 6.18 0.43
CA MET A 181 -7.53 4.75 0.33
C MET A 181 -7.89 4.26 -1.07
N VAL A 182 -7.13 3.29 -1.58
CA VAL A 182 -7.55 2.46 -2.72
C VAL A 182 -7.90 1.07 -2.23
N ALA A 183 -8.96 0.48 -2.76
CA ALA A 183 -9.44 -0.86 -2.42
C ALA A 183 -9.43 -1.77 -3.65
N PRO A 184 -8.26 -2.33 -4.03
CA PRO A 184 -8.16 -3.21 -5.19
C PRO A 184 -8.96 -4.51 -5.02
N GLY A 185 -9.40 -5.07 -6.16
CA GLY A 185 -9.74 -6.47 -6.29
C GLY A 185 -8.50 -7.35 -6.45
N TYR A 186 -8.60 -8.43 -7.21
CA TYR A 186 -7.42 -9.19 -7.64
C TYR A 186 -6.60 -8.37 -8.64
N VAL A 187 -5.27 -8.37 -8.44
CA VAL A 187 -4.29 -7.68 -9.28
C VAL A 187 -3.25 -8.70 -9.74
N ALA A 188 -2.80 -8.62 -10.98
CA ALA A 188 -1.81 -9.52 -11.57
C ALA A 188 -0.41 -9.27 -10.97
N THR A 189 -0.17 -9.82 -9.80
CA THR A 189 1.08 -9.70 -9.03
C THR A 189 1.56 -11.09 -8.59
N GLU A 190 2.82 -11.19 -8.16
CA GLU A 190 3.35 -12.41 -7.56
C GLU A 190 2.53 -12.90 -6.36
N MET A 191 2.00 -11.98 -5.54
CA MET A 191 1.14 -12.32 -4.40
C MET A 191 -0.13 -13.08 -4.80
N ALA A 192 -0.68 -12.81 -5.97
CA ALA A 192 -1.88 -13.44 -6.51
C ALA A 192 -1.58 -14.62 -7.46
N ALA A 193 -0.30 -14.87 -7.79
CA ALA A 193 0.09 -15.82 -8.83
C ALA A 193 -0.43 -17.24 -8.56
N ASP A 194 -0.30 -17.72 -7.32
CA ASP A 194 -0.75 -19.08 -6.95
C ASP A 194 -2.26 -19.24 -7.15
N ASP A 195 -3.05 -18.26 -6.73
CA ASP A 195 -4.51 -18.28 -6.92
C ASP A 195 -4.88 -18.17 -8.42
N LEU A 196 -4.22 -17.27 -9.18
CA LEU A 196 -4.52 -17.03 -10.59
C LEU A 196 -4.09 -18.17 -11.52
N ASN A 197 -3.04 -18.91 -11.15
CA ASN A 197 -2.53 -20.06 -11.88
C ASN A 197 -3.16 -21.39 -11.43
N SER A 198 -3.97 -21.38 -10.39
CA SER A 198 -4.71 -22.54 -9.89
C SER A 198 -5.96 -22.82 -10.75
N VAL A 199 -6.60 -23.95 -10.46
CA VAL A 199 -7.93 -24.30 -11.03
C VAL A 199 -9.00 -23.24 -10.77
N ARG A 200 -8.78 -22.32 -9.83
CA ARG A 200 -9.67 -21.19 -9.49
C ARG A 200 -9.40 -19.93 -10.32
N GLY A 201 -8.36 -19.92 -11.15
CA GLY A 201 -7.96 -18.74 -11.88
C GLY A 201 -9.05 -18.19 -12.80
N GLU A 202 -9.80 -19.07 -13.48
CA GLU A 202 -10.93 -18.67 -14.32
C GLU A 202 -12.08 -18.09 -13.48
N GLU A 203 -12.42 -18.76 -12.36
CA GLU A 203 -13.44 -18.25 -11.41
C GLU A 203 -13.07 -16.86 -10.87
N ILE A 204 -11.79 -16.64 -10.57
CA ILE A 204 -11.30 -15.35 -10.08
C ILE A 204 -11.45 -14.26 -11.14
N ARG A 205 -11.09 -14.53 -12.39
CA ARG A 205 -11.25 -13.58 -13.51
C ARG A 205 -12.72 -13.27 -13.79
N ALA A 206 -13.57 -14.30 -13.75
CA ALA A 206 -15.01 -14.17 -13.96
C ALA A 206 -15.76 -13.40 -12.87
N GLN A 207 -15.12 -13.12 -11.71
CA GLN A 207 -15.71 -12.23 -10.70
C GLN A 207 -15.89 -10.81 -11.21
N SER A 208 -15.06 -10.37 -12.13
CA SER A 208 -15.23 -9.07 -12.80
C SER A 208 -15.98 -9.25 -14.13
N PRO A 209 -16.98 -8.40 -14.44
CA PRO A 209 -17.62 -8.37 -15.76
C PRO A 209 -16.63 -8.17 -16.92
N PHE A 210 -15.44 -7.62 -16.67
CA PHE A 210 -14.38 -7.51 -17.66
C PHE A 210 -13.63 -8.82 -17.92
N ASN A 211 -13.97 -9.90 -17.20
CA ASN A 211 -13.36 -11.23 -17.29
C ASN A 211 -11.82 -11.22 -17.18
N ARG A 212 -11.28 -10.33 -16.36
CA ARG A 212 -9.86 -10.20 -16.06
C ARG A 212 -9.64 -9.65 -14.65
N VAL A 213 -8.42 -9.74 -14.18
CA VAL A 213 -7.95 -9.00 -12.99
C VAL A 213 -7.33 -7.66 -13.39
N ALA A 214 -7.14 -6.76 -12.44
CA ALA A 214 -6.46 -5.50 -12.68
C ALA A 214 -4.96 -5.71 -12.93
N THR A 215 -4.32 -4.77 -13.61
CA THR A 215 -2.86 -4.69 -13.66
C THR A 215 -2.34 -3.81 -12.50
N PRO A 216 -1.07 -3.95 -12.10
CA PRO A 216 -0.45 -3.07 -11.11
C PRO A 216 -0.51 -1.59 -11.51
N GLU A 217 -0.38 -1.28 -12.81
CA GLU A 217 -0.38 0.07 -13.36
C GLU A 217 -1.76 0.73 -13.24
N GLU A 218 -2.85 -0.04 -13.35
CA GLU A 218 -4.21 0.47 -13.13
C GLU A 218 -4.41 0.93 -11.68
N ILE A 219 -3.78 0.23 -10.72
CA ILE A 219 -3.79 0.65 -9.31
C ILE A 219 -2.88 1.85 -9.09
N ALA A 220 -1.69 1.85 -9.69
CA ALA A 220 -0.72 2.92 -9.58
C ALA A 220 -1.30 4.27 -10.08
N ALA A 221 -2.01 4.26 -11.21
CA ALA A 221 -2.66 5.46 -11.75
C ALA A 221 -3.62 6.11 -10.74
N ALA A 222 -4.41 5.30 -10.03
CA ALA A 222 -5.32 5.80 -9.01
C ALA A 222 -4.57 6.29 -7.75
N VAL A 223 -3.48 5.64 -7.35
CA VAL A 223 -2.64 6.09 -6.23
C VAL A 223 -2.02 7.45 -6.53
N VAL A 224 -1.45 7.64 -7.73
CA VAL A 224 -0.87 8.91 -8.17
C VAL A 224 -1.95 10.01 -8.21
N TYR A 225 -3.15 9.72 -8.70
CA TYR A 225 -4.27 10.65 -8.67
C TYR A 225 -4.64 11.05 -7.24
N LEU A 226 -4.82 10.09 -6.33
CA LEU A 226 -5.19 10.38 -4.94
C LEU A 226 -4.08 11.11 -4.15
N ALA A 227 -2.83 11.01 -4.60
CA ALA A 227 -1.70 11.76 -4.06
C ALA A 227 -1.51 13.12 -4.74
N SER A 228 -2.37 13.55 -5.65
CA SER A 228 -2.29 14.85 -6.33
C SER A 228 -3.10 15.93 -5.59
N ASP A 229 -2.82 17.19 -5.90
CA ASP A 229 -3.57 18.32 -5.36
C ASP A 229 -5.03 18.33 -5.83
N GLN A 230 -5.30 17.82 -7.04
CA GLN A 230 -6.66 17.69 -7.58
C GLN A 230 -7.55 16.73 -6.78
N ALA A 231 -6.95 15.82 -6.01
CA ALA A 231 -7.66 14.85 -5.19
C ALA A 231 -7.78 15.27 -3.70
N GLU A 232 -7.41 16.49 -3.32
CA GLU A 232 -7.47 16.94 -1.92
C GLU A 232 -8.87 16.76 -1.33
N TRP A 233 -9.93 17.07 -2.11
CA TRP A 233 -11.33 16.90 -1.67
C TRP A 233 -11.78 15.43 -1.57
N ALA A 234 -10.96 14.49 -2.04
CA ALA A 234 -11.15 13.05 -1.85
C ALA A 234 -10.54 12.53 -0.52
N SER A 235 -10.09 13.43 0.38
CA SER A 235 -9.60 13.02 1.71
C SER A 235 -10.67 12.25 2.48
N GLY A 236 -10.31 11.07 3.01
CA GLY A 236 -11.22 10.12 3.65
C GLY A 236 -11.94 9.16 2.70
N ALA A 237 -11.85 9.36 1.38
CA ALA A 237 -12.46 8.46 0.41
C ALA A 237 -11.75 7.10 0.35
N ILE A 238 -12.53 6.07 0.05
CA ILE A 238 -12.05 4.73 -0.28
C ILE A 238 -12.47 4.46 -1.72
N LEU A 239 -11.52 4.49 -2.65
CA LEU A 239 -11.75 4.27 -4.06
C LEU A 239 -11.70 2.77 -4.38
N ASP A 240 -12.84 2.20 -4.79
CA ASP A 240 -12.91 0.81 -5.21
C ASP A 240 -12.30 0.64 -6.61
N LEU A 241 -11.26 -0.22 -6.69
CA LEU A 241 -10.57 -0.58 -7.93
C LEU A 241 -10.64 -2.09 -8.14
N ASN A 242 -11.86 -2.60 -8.32
CA ASN A 242 -12.09 -4.04 -8.32
C ASN A 242 -12.82 -4.56 -9.58
N GLY A 243 -12.95 -3.71 -10.62
CA GLY A 243 -13.59 -4.08 -11.87
C GLY A 243 -15.03 -4.57 -11.70
N ALA A 244 -15.79 -3.95 -10.80
CA ALA A 244 -17.15 -4.30 -10.43
C ALA A 244 -17.32 -5.75 -9.88
N SER A 245 -16.23 -6.40 -9.45
CA SER A 245 -16.27 -7.73 -8.83
C SER A 245 -16.89 -7.72 -7.43
N TYR A 246 -17.07 -6.55 -6.85
CA TYR A 246 -17.82 -6.29 -5.63
C TYR A 246 -18.31 -4.84 -5.62
N LEU A 247 -19.61 -4.65 -5.44
CA LEU A 247 -20.23 -3.32 -5.31
C LEU A 247 -20.65 -3.11 -3.85
N ARG A 248 -20.22 -2.03 -3.25
CA ARG A 248 -20.68 -1.63 -1.93
C ARG A 248 -22.05 -0.99 -2.04
N SER A 249 -23.00 -1.50 -1.29
CA SER A 249 -24.34 -0.94 -1.11
C SER A 249 -24.37 -0.03 0.11
#